data_f79e2f6031497aa467fa9fc972565926
#
_entry.id   f79e2f6031497aa467fa9fc972565926
#
_cell.length_a   1.000
_cell.length_b   1.000
_cell.length_c   1.000
_cell.angle_alpha   90.00
_cell.angle_beta   90.00
_cell.angle_gamma   90.00
#
_symmetry.space_group_name_H-M   'P 1'
#
loop_
_entity.id
_entity.type
_entity.pdbx_description
1 polymer ?
#
loop_
_entity_poly.entity_id
_entity_poly.type
_entity_poly.pdbx_seq_one_letter_code
_entity_poly.pdbx_strand_id
1 'polypeptide(L)'
;MRCNFGTITNSYNNGSLSGNEYVGGVCGYNLNMITNCCYDKDKYTGNGVENNSGENIGKTTVEFKSGEIAFLLSQGKKGSVWGQLIGTNDYPVLDSTKRVYRNVTYTGCSEAYKGDLNYVYSNTEIINPIYREHDYASGGVCKNCDALKNGKDGFKSASITLTDGVIMNYYMILSHEALDDKEAYIYFTSEQGIDEKIKLSKGSEVDGKYKFSLKLRPDQMSDEITAKVVYGDTTEGSGITYSVKQYAENLSQNEKVLADAMLKFGAFAQKYTGNNIDNLAADVTDYTENAIIGDEYKHSFEGEIDGIKVKGATLLIGANTTIRVKYQLDEGENIEDYTFKCDGIAIEPVKSGGYCYVYLKNICPQDLDTMHNFTVTKGETEKTLKYSAFSYMKNILDNAESYADNQNLINLINAMYEYNQAAKAYNG
;
A
#
# COMPACT_ATOMS: atom_id res chain seq x y z
N MET A 1 35.63 10.49 -15.70
CA MET A 1 35.99 9.93 -14.35
C MET A 1 36.96 8.76 -14.55
N ARG A 2 38.02 8.64 -13.75
CA ARG A 2 39.02 7.54 -13.94
C ARG A 2 38.47 6.18 -13.49
N CYS A 3 37.93 6.10 -12.26
CA CYS A 3 37.34 4.88 -11.71
C CYS A 3 35.98 5.17 -11.04
N ASN A 4 35.00 4.29 -11.23
CA ASN A 4 33.68 4.35 -10.59
C ASN A 4 33.52 3.19 -9.60
N PHE A 5 33.39 3.50 -8.32
CA PHE A 5 33.05 2.56 -7.24
C PHE A 5 31.62 2.72 -6.73
N GLY A 6 30.92 3.78 -7.16
CA GLY A 6 29.55 4.11 -6.83
C GLY A 6 28.64 4.11 -8.05
N THR A 7 27.55 4.85 -8.00
CA THR A 7 26.59 4.96 -9.10
C THR A 7 26.76 6.27 -9.86
N ILE A 8 26.82 6.20 -11.19
CA ILE A 8 26.76 7.36 -12.09
C ILE A 8 25.43 7.29 -12.84
N THR A 9 24.61 8.31 -12.71
CA THR A 9 23.28 8.36 -13.36
C THR A 9 23.03 9.69 -14.03
N ASN A 10 22.20 9.67 -15.10
CA ASN A 10 21.66 10.86 -15.74
C ASN A 10 22.75 11.93 -16.03
N SER A 11 23.86 11.52 -16.57
CA SER A 11 25.04 12.36 -16.74
C SER A 11 25.59 12.26 -18.16
N TYR A 12 26.21 13.34 -18.64
CA TYR A 12 26.90 13.29 -19.93
C TYR A 12 28.28 13.97 -19.86
N ASN A 13 29.10 13.64 -20.86
CA ASN A 13 30.39 14.29 -21.10
C ASN A 13 30.44 14.83 -22.54
N ASN A 14 30.75 16.10 -22.71
CA ASN A 14 30.96 16.78 -23.99
C ASN A 14 32.38 17.29 -24.17
N GLY A 15 33.31 16.86 -23.32
CA GLY A 15 34.72 17.24 -23.37
C GLY A 15 35.56 16.31 -24.21
N SER A 16 36.66 16.84 -24.78
CA SER A 16 37.70 16.02 -25.36
C SER A 16 38.53 15.34 -24.26
N LEU A 17 38.85 14.09 -24.45
CA LEU A 17 39.61 13.28 -23.49
C LEU A 17 40.90 12.78 -24.12
N SER A 18 41.98 12.75 -23.31
CA SER A 18 43.23 12.15 -23.65
C SER A 18 43.85 11.49 -22.42
N GLY A 19 44.61 10.42 -22.63
CA GLY A 19 45.30 9.70 -21.57
C GLY A 19 45.85 8.41 -22.09
N ASN A 20 46.74 7.74 -21.30
CA ASN A 20 47.42 6.50 -21.70
C ASN A 20 46.65 5.25 -21.19
N GLU A 21 45.92 5.35 -20.09
CA GLU A 21 45.22 4.24 -19.47
C GLU A 21 43.92 4.71 -18.78
N TYR A 22 42.93 3.85 -18.73
CA TYR A 22 41.63 4.10 -18.07
C TYR A 22 40.94 5.37 -18.56
N VAL A 23 40.88 5.52 -19.87
CA VAL A 23 40.20 6.67 -20.54
C VAL A 23 38.89 6.20 -21.16
N GLY A 24 37.77 6.67 -20.63
CA GLY A 24 36.45 6.37 -21.15
C GLY A 24 35.58 7.60 -21.22
N GLY A 25 34.71 7.68 -22.21
CA GLY A 25 33.82 8.80 -22.47
C GLY A 25 32.99 9.22 -21.24
N VAL A 26 32.55 8.29 -20.44
CA VAL A 26 31.87 8.50 -19.16
C VAL A 26 32.77 8.11 -17.99
N CYS A 27 33.39 6.92 -18.07
CA CYS A 27 34.23 6.39 -17.01
C CYS A 27 35.37 5.52 -17.58
N GLY A 28 36.59 5.70 -17.09
CA GLY A 28 37.73 4.89 -17.51
C GLY A 28 37.60 3.44 -17.05
N TYR A 29 37.36 3.18 -15.78
CA TYR A 29 37.19 1.86 -15.21
C TYR A 29 35.94 1.80 -14.33
N ASN A 30 34.99 0.96 -14.67
CA ASN A 30 33.73 0.85 -13.94
C ASN A 30 33.65 -0.46 -13.14
N LEU A 31 33.42 -0.34 -11.84
CA LEU A 31 33.21 -1.45 -10.90
C LEU A 31 31.80 -1.46 -10.33
N ASN A 32 30.92 -0.52 -10.74
CA ASN A 32 29.56 -0.43 -10.22
C ASN A 32 28.60 0.04 -11.33
N MET A 33 27.50 0.66 -10.98
CA MET A 33 26.42 0.98 -11.90
C MET A 33 26.67 2.30 -12.66
N ILE A 34 26.46 2.25 -13.98
CA ILE A 34 26.31 3.42 -14.86
C ILE A 34 24.96 3.29 -15.56
N THR A 35 24.06 4.27 -15.37
CA THR A 35 22.73 4.22 -15.93
C THR A 35 22.36 5.57 -16.56
N ASN A 36 21.76 5.53 -17.76
CA ASN A 36 21.31 6.73 -18.47
C ASN A 36 22.41 7.80 -18.59
N CYS A 37 23.61 7.38 -18.99
CA CYS A 37 24.76 8.24 -19.21
C CYS A 37 25.23 8.17 -20.65
N CYS A 38 25.82 9.26 -21.16
CA CYS A 38 26.36 9.29 -22.53
C CYS A 38 27.56 10.23 -22.63
N TYR A 39 28.25 10.18 -23.78
CA TYR A 39 29.33 11.12 -24.10
C TYR A 39 29.27 11.50 -25.58
N ASP A 40 29.82 12.66 -25.92
CA ASP A 40 29.94 13.11 -27.31
C ASP A 40 31.08 12.37 -28.01
N LYS A 41 30.74 11.41 -28.89
CA LYS A 41 31.71 10.60 -29.62
C LYS A 41 32.45 11.37 -30.72
N ASP A 42 31.94 12.55 -31.13
CA ASP A 42 32.65 13.42 -32.07
C ASP A 42 33.76 14.22 -31.34
N LYS A 43 33.74 14.28 -30.01
CA LYS A 43 34.78 14.88 -29.16
C LYS A 43 35.77 13.86 -28.60
N TYR A 44 35.31 12.62 -28.44
CA TYR A 44 36.14 11.51 -27.96
C TYR A 44 35.72 10.22 -28.66
N THR A 45 36.61 9.66 -29.48
CA THR A 45 36.34 8.48 -30.34
C THR A 45 36.58 7.13 -29.66
N GLY A 46 37.04 7.10 -28.41
CA GLY A 46 37.22 5.87 -27.64
C GLY A 46 35.88 5.33 -27.05
N ASN A 47 36.02 4.28 -26.24
CA ASN A 47 34.87 3.65 -25.59
C ASN A 47 34.25 4.56 -24.52
N GLY A 48 32.96 4.39 -24.29
CA GLY A 48 32.26 5.08 -23.20
C GLY A 48 32.75 4.66 -21.81
N VAL A 49 33.04 3.36 -21.67
CA VAL A 49 33.67 2.75 -20.49
C VAL A 49 34.76 1.81 -21.01
N GLU A 50 36.01 1.99 -20.58
CA GLU A 50 37.17 1.25 -21.17
C GLU A 50 37.08 -0.25 -20.85
N ASN A 51 36.72 -0.64 -19.64
CA ASN A 51 36.61 -2.03 -19.21
C ASN A 51 35.30 -2.72 -19.55
N ASN A 52 34.38 -2.04 -20.22
CA ASN A 52 33.08 -2.59 -20.63
C ASN A 52 32.67 -2.06 -22.01
N SER A 53 32.99 -2.81 -23.05
CA SER A 53 32.70 -2.47 -24.45
C SER A 53 31.24 -2.72 -24.88
N GLY A 54 30.38 -3.20 -23.98
CA GLY A 54 29.03 -3.68 -24.31
C GLY A 54 27.96 -2.61 -24.41
N GLU A 55 28.14 -1.43 -23.82
CA GLU A 55 27.15 -0.34 -23.89
C GLU A 55 27.65 0.79 -24.80
N ASN A 56 27.03 0.89 -25.98
CA ASN A 56 27.28 2.00 -26.89
C ASN A 56 26.53 3.26 -26.40
N ILE A 57 27.14 3.95 -25.43
CA ILE A 57 26.64 5.21 -24.85
C ILE A 57 27.21 6.45 -25.54
N GLY A 58 27.95 6.29 -26.64
CA GLY A 58 28.46 7.38 -27.47
C GLY A 58 27.35 7.98 -28.34
N LYS A 59 27.21 9.30 -28.30
CA LYS A 59 26.25 10.09 -29.06
C LYS A 59 26.99 11.12 -29.91
N THR A 60 26.48 11.44 -31.08
CA THR A 60 27.06 12.48 -31.92
C THR A 60 26.73 13.87 -31.41
N THR A 61 27.54 14.88 -31.77
CA THR A 61 27.23 16.28 -31.49
C THR A 61 25.85 16.69 -32.08
N VAL A 62 25.45 16.10 -33.21
CA VAL A 62 24.14 16.34 -33.81
C VAL A 62 22.99 15.83 -32.94
N GLU A 63 23.14 14.61 -32.36
CA GLU A 63 22.16 14.07 -31.40
C GLU A 63 22.08 14.94 -30.14
N PHE A 64 23.18 15.49 -29.64
CA PHE A 64 23.16 16.48 -28.56
C PHE A 64 22.39 17.75 -28.92
N LYS A 65 22.66 18.31 -30.10
CA LYS A 65 21.99 19.54 -30.57
C LYS A 65 20.50 19.35 -30.84
N SER A 66 20.06 18.14 -31.19
CA SER A 66 18.68 17.83 -31.50
C SER A 66 17.72 17.86 -30.30
N GLY A 67 18.25 17.82 -29.07
CA GLY A 67 17.47 17.65 -27.86
C GLY A 67 17.26 16.19 -27.43
N GLU A 68 17.72 15.22 -28.22
CA GLU A 68 17.61 13.78 -27.90
C GLU A 68 18.21 13.48 -26.52
N ILE A 69 19.41 14.02 -26.29
CA ILE A 69 20.13 13.73 -25.05
C ILE A 69 19.46 14.40 -23.85
N ALA A 70 18.96 15.61 -23.99
CA ALA A 70 18.19 16.26 -22.92
C ALA A 70 16.92 15.45 -22.58
N PHE A 71 16.23 14.94 -23.59
CA PHE A 71 15.08 14.05 -23.39
C PHE A 71 15.48 12.73 -22.72
N LEU A 72 16.54 12.08 -23.13
CA LEU A 72 17.02 10.83 -22.53
C LEU A 72 17.41 11.02 -21.05
N LEU A 73 18.17 12.08 -20.74
CA LEU A 73 18.60 12.38 -19.36
C LEU A 73 17.42 12.74 -18.45
N SER A 74 16.40 13.42 -18.99
CA SER A 74 15.19 13.76 -18.26
C SER A 74 14.15 12.65 -18.24
N GLN A 75 14.22 11.70 -19.18
CA GLN A 75 13.18 10.70 -19.45
C GLN A 75 11.78 11.33 -19.68
N GLY A 76 11.73 12.58 -20.10
CA GLY A 76 10.49 13.35 -20.23
C GLY A 76 9.77 13.64 -18.91
N LYS A 77 10.39 13.34 -17.75
CA LYS A 77 9.75 13.48 -16.44
C LYS A 77 9.68 14.92 -15.98
N LYS A 78 8.54 15.30 -15.43
CA LYS A 78 8.36 16.58 -14.71
C LYS A 78 9.30 16.63 -13.50
N GLY A 79 9.94 17.77 -13.28
CA GLY A 79 10.89 17.95 -12.17
C GLY A 79 12.31 17.48 -12.45
N SER A 80 12.60 16.89 -13.63
CA SER A 80 13.98 16.67 -14.04
C SER A 80 14.74 17.98 -14.15
N VAL A 81 16.00 17.97 -13.73
CA VAL A 81 16.89 19.14 -13.84
C VAL A 81 17.40 19.38 -15.26
N TRP A 82 17.31 18.39 -16.13
CA TRP A 82 17.83 18.47 -17.50
C TRP A 82 16.83 19.12 -18.46
N GLY A 83 17.29 20.10 -19.20
CA GLY A 83 16.58 20.77 -20.27
C GLY A 83 17.50 21.21 -21.40
N GLN A 84 16.95 21.77 -22.47
CA GLN A 84 17.71 22.33 -23.59
C GLN A 84 16.85 23.28 -24.41
N LEU A 85 17.35 24.44 -24.72
CA LEU A 85 16.76 25.35 -25.75
C LEU A 85 17.30 24.93 -27.09
N ILE A 86 16.52 24.13 -27.84
CA ILE A 86 16.94 23.56 -29.12
C ILE A 86 17.13 24.70 -30.14
N GLY A 87 18.24 24.65 -30.87
CA GLY A 87 18.67 25.74 -31.76
C GLY A 87 19.50 26.85 -31.10
N THR A 88 19.60 26.87 -29.77
CA THR A 88 20.42 27.81 -29.00
C THR A 88 21.49 27.11 -28.18
N ASN A 89 21.10 26.06 -27.44
CA ASN A 89 22.05 25.27 -26.67
C ASN A 89 22.54 24.06 -27.49
N ASP A 90 23.84 23.92 -27.64
CA ASP A 90 24.45 22.76 -28.31
C ASP A 90 24.34 21.47 -27.47
N TYR A 91 24.18 21.61 -26.16
CA TYR A 91 24.14 20.51 -25.18
C TYR A 91 23.04 20.72 -24.15
N PRO A 92 22.59 19.65 -23.47
CA PRO A 92 21.68 19.76 -22.32
C PRO A 92 22.22 20.68 -21.24
N VAL A 93 21.34 21.41 -20.58
CA VAL A 93 21.64 22.31 -19.47
C VAL A 93 20.86 21.91 -18.22
N LEU A 94 21.36 22.30 -17.05
CA LEU A 94 20.68 22.10 -15.76
C LEU A 94 19.62 23.21 -15.58
N ASP A 95 18.54 23.12 -16.34
CA ASP A 95 17.44 24.07 -16.29
C ASP A 95 16.11 23.34 -16.56
N SER A 96 15.39 23.06 -15.50
CA SER A 96 14.12 22.34 -15.54
C SER A 96 13.01 23.10 -16.28
N THR A 97 13.17 24.40 -16.53
CA THR A 97 12.21 25.21 -17.29
C THR A 97 12.31 24.97 -18.79
N LYS A 98 13.44 24.41 -19.26
CA LYS A 98 13.74 24.12 -20.68
C LYS A 98 13.57 22.65 -21.01
N ARG A 99 12.48 22.04 -20.55
CA ARG A 99 12.21 20.61 -20.76
C ARG A 99 12.06 20.28 -22.26
N VAL A 100 12.67 19.16 -22.66
CA VAL A 100 12.56 18.62 -24.02
C VAL A 100 11.56 17.48 -24.04
N TYR A 101 10.70 17.46 -25.05
CA TYR A 101 9.64 16.48 -25.27
C TYR A 101 9.90 15.70 -26.55
N ARG A 102 9.53 14.41 -26.53
CA ARG A 102 9.60 13.59 -27.75
C ARG A 102 8.31 13.70 -28.53
N ASN A 103 8.40 14.15 -29.76
CA ASN A 103 7.22 14.49 -30.56
C ASN A 103 6.28 13.33 -30.86
N VAL A 104 6.80 12.19 -31.30
CA VAL A 104 5.97 11.07 -31.81
C VAL A 104 5.36 10.18 -30.75
N THR A 105 5.86 10.21 -29.53
CA THR A 105 5.43 9.32 -28.44
C THR A 105 5.06 10.04 -27.15
N TYR A 106 5.31 11.33 -27.08
CA TYR A 106 5.01 12.11 -25.91
C TYR A 106 3.59 12.66 -25.97
N THR A 107 2.76 12.23 -25.03
CA THR A 107 1.36 12.63 -24.89
C THR A 107 1.22 13.71 -23.82
N GLY A 108 2.07 14.74 -23.84
CA GLY A 108 2.01 15.82 -22.88
C GLY A 108 0.74 16.64 -22.97
N CYS A 109 0.34 17.24 -21.87
CA CYS A 109 -0.82 18.09 -21.76
C CYS A 109 -0.47 19.55 -22.07
N SER A 110 -1.44 20.36 -22.45
CA SER A 110 -1.23 21.74 -22.86
C SER A 110 -0.48 22.59 -21.82
N GLU A 111 -0.76 22.43 -20.54
CA GLU A 111 -0.05 23.14 -19.48
C GLU A 111 1.40 22.67 -19.30
N ALA A 112 1.69 21.39 -19.57
CA ALA A 112 3.05 20.87 -19.51
C ALA A 112 3.94 21.44 -20.61
N TYR A 113 3.36 21.88 -21.71
CA TYR A 113 4.06 22.49 -22.86
C TYR A 113 3.96 24.01 -22.90
N LYS A 114 3.26 24.64 -21.98
CA LYS A 114 3.02 26.07 -22.00
C LYS A 114 4.35 26.85 -21.99
N GLY A 115 4.67 27.48 -23.08
CA GLY A 115 5.93 28.21 -23.29
C GLY A 115 7.08 27.38 -23.88
N ASP A 116 6.91 26.09 -24.14
CA ASP A 116 7.98 25.15 -24.48
C ASP A 116 8.06 24.83 -26.00
N LEU A 117 7.61 25.73 -26.85
CA LEU A 117 7.53 25.53 -28.34
C LEU A 117 8.88 25.15 -28.99
N ASN A 118 10.01 25.49 -28.34
CA ASN A 118 11.34 25.24 -28.86
C ASN A 118 12.04 24.00 -28.28
N TYR A 119 11.34 23.20 -27.43
CA TYR A 119 11.93 22.12 -26.71
C TYR A 119 11.45 20.75 -27.13
N VAL A 120 10.92 20.64 -28.33
CA VAL A 120 10.42 19.38 -28.87
C VAL A 120 11.55 18.65 -29.57
N TYR A 121 11.84 17.43 -29.09
CA TYR A 121 12.75 16.53 -29.76
C TYR A 121 12.06 15.76 -30.89
N SER A 122 12.68 15.75 -32.05
CA SER A 122 12.34 14.91 -33.20
C SER A 122 13.62 14.28 -33.75
N ASN A 123 13.55 13.06 -34.26
CA ASN A 123 14.71 12.39 -34.87
C ASN A 123 15.22 13.07 -36.13
N THR A 124 14.45 13.91 -36.79
CA THR A 124 14.76 14.49 -38.10
C THR A 124 14.66 16.01 -38.16
N GLU A 125 13.81 16.63 -37.35
CA GLU A 125 13.54 18.07 -37.37
C GLU A 125 12.89 18.54 -36.06
N ILE A 126 13.01 19.85 -35.79
CA ILE A 126 12.32 20.49 -34.67
C ILE A 126 10.92 20.83 -35.15
N ILE A 127 9.91 20.28 -34.52
CA ILE A 127 8.52 20.55 -34.82
C ILE A 127 7.78 21.03 -33.56
N ASN A 128 6.69 21.76 -33.78
CA ASN A 128 5.87 22.22 -32.67
C ASN A 128 5.27 21.04 -31.91
N PRO A 129 5.24 21.08 -30.57
CA PRO A 129 4.63 20.01 -29.76
C PRO A 129 3.14 19.91 -30.09
N ILE A 130 2.63 18.68 -30.07
CA ILE A 130 1.20 18.43 -30.10
C ILE A 130 0.67 18.64 -28.67
N TYR A 131 -0.10 19.72 -28.52
CA TYR A 131 -0.77 20.02 -27.26
C TYR A 131 -2.00 19.14 -27.08
N ARG A 132 -2.20 18.62 -25.88
CA ARG A 132 -3.43 17.96 -25.46
C ARG A 132 -3.92 18.65 -24.20
N GLU A 133 -5.22 18.70 -24.02
CA GLU A 133 -5.80 19.08 -22.74
C GLU A 133 -5.49 18.03 -21.68
N HIS A 134 -5.52 18.45 -20.42
CA HIS A 134 -5.40 17.50 -19.32
C HIS A 134 -6.59 16.54 -19.31
N ASP A 135 -6.28 15.24 -19.27
CA ASP A 135 -7.27 14.18 -19.03
C ASP A 135 -7.24 13.82 -17.54
N TYR A 136 -8.08 14.48 -16.77
CA TYR A 136 -8.16 14.24 -15.33
C TYR A 136 -8.97 12.98 -15.02
N ALA A 137 -8.39 12.07 -14.21
CA ALA A 137 -9.13 11.01 -13.58
C ALA A 137 -10.13 11.58 -12.54
N SER A 138 -11.06 10.76 -12.07
CA SER A 138 -12.06 11.15 -11.06
C SER A 138 -11.43 11.73 -9.80
N GLY A 139 -10.25 11.25 -9.41
CA GLY A 139 -9.47 11.75 -8.28
C GLY A 139 -8.77 13.09 -8.49
N GLY A 140 -8.95 13.76 -9.64
CA GLY A 140 -8.40 15.09 -9.89
C GLY A 140 -6.94 15.12 -10.33
N VAL A 141 -6.32 13.98 -10.66
CA VAL A 141 -4.96 13.87 -11.18
C VAL A 141 -4.98 13.60 -12.68
N CYS A 142 -4.19 14.32 -13.45
CA CYS A 142 -4.07 14.06 -14.88
C CYS A 142 -3.40 12.70 -15.12
N LYS A 143 -4.01 11.88 -15.99
CA LYS A 143 -3.52 10.54 -16.33
C LYS A 143 -2.15 10.54 -17.00
N ASN A 144 -1.83 11.65 -17.69
CA ASN A 144 -0.65 11.75 -18.55
C ASN A 144 0.55 12.46 -17.89
N CYS A 145 0.32 13.46 -17.02
CA CYS A 145 1.40 14.31 -16.53
C CYS A 145 1.34 14.60 -15.02
N ASP A 146 0.41 13.95 -14.32
CA ASP A 146 0.22 14.10 -12.86
C ASP A 146 -0.15 15.52 -12.39
N ALA A 147 -0.54 16.42 -13.31
CA ALA A 147 -1.02 17.74 -12.94
C ALA A 147 -2.29 17.62 -12.07
N LEU A 148 -2.39 18.46 -11.06
CA LEU A 148 -3.51 18.52 -10.15
C LEU A 148 -4.60 19.45 -10.71
N LYS A 149 -5.85 18.99 -10.76
CA LYS A 149 -6.98 19.75 -11.31
C LYS A 149 -7.23 21.05 -10.54
N ASN A 150 -7.13 20.98 -9.20
CA ASN A 150 -7.30 22.13 -8.30
C ASN A 150 -5.97 22.80 -7.90
N GLY A 151 -4.83 22.29 -8.38
CA GLY A 151 -3.49 22.79 -8.07
C GLY A 151 -2.96 22.38 -6.69
N LYS A 152 -3.78 21.81 -5.81
CA LYS A 152 -3.43 21.51 -4.41
C LYS A 152 -3.28 20.03 -4.11
N ASP A 153 -4.25 19.22 -4.54
CA ASP A 153 -4.31 17.80 -4.18
C ASP A 153 -4.98 16.97 -5.29
N GLY A 154 -4.77 15.64 -5.24
CA GLY A 154 -5.47 14.71 -6.09
C GLY A 154 -5.20 13.25 -5.74
N PHE A 155 -6.20 12.40 -5.88
CA PHE A 155 -6.10 10.96 -5.73
C PHE A 155 -5.57 10.32 -7.01
N LYS A 156 -4.40 9.68 -6.94
CA LYS A 156 -3.74 9.04 -8.09
C LYS A 156 -4.21 7.61 -8.28
N SER A 157 -4.32 6.84 -7.20
CA SER A 157 -4.70 5.44 -7.22
C SER A 157 -5.18 4.98 -5.84
N ALA A 158 -5.84 3.81 -5.81
CA ALA A 158 -6.14 3.08 -4.60
C ALA A 158 -5.61 1.64 -4.74
N SER A 159 -5.33 1.00 -3.61
CA SER A 159 -4.98 -0.42 -3.52
C SER A 159 -5.55 -1.03 -2.25
N ILE A 160 -5.53 -2.37 -2.16
CA ILE A 160 -5.93 -3.08 -0.95
C ILE A 160 -4.73 -3.86 -0.43
N THR A 161 -4.56 -3.84 0.89
CA THR A 161 -3.65 -4.74 1.61
C THR A 161 -4.51 -5.77 2.34
N LEU A 162 -4.16 -7.05 2.18
CA LEU A 162 -4.92 -8.20 2.71
C LEU A 162 -4.19 -8.92 3.86
N THR A 163 -2.96 -8.52 4.18
CA THR A 163 -2.11 -9.22 5.15
C THR A 163 -2.53 -8.97 6.60
N ASP A 164 -2.97 -7.76 6.93
CA ASP A 164 -3.32 -7.35 8.31
C ASP A 164 -4.82 -7.04 8.47
N GLY A 165 -5.67 -7.77 7.75
CA GLY A 165 -7.08 -7.46 7.57
C GLY A 165 -7.32 -6.72 6.26
N VAL A 166 -8.48 -6.09 6.11
CA VAL A 166 -8.84 -5.37 4.88
C VAL A 166 -8.49 -3.89 5.05
N ILE A 167 -7.43 -3.45 4.37
CA ILE A 167 -6.98 -2.06 4.42
C ILE A 167 -7.06 -1.46 3.02
N MET A 168 -7.88 -0.42 2.86
CA MET A 168 -7.88 0.40 1.65
C MET A 168 -6.78 1.46 1.76
N ASN A 169 -5.88 1.49 0.79
CA ASN A 169 -4.82 2.48 0.69
C ASN A 169 -5.14 3.45 -0.44
N TYR A 170 -5.07 4.73 -0.15
CA TYR A 170 -5.26 5.82 -1.11
C TYR A 170 -3.93 6.52 -1.32
N TYR A 171 -3.51 6.64 -2.58
CA TYR A 171 -2.27 7.30 -2.95
C TYR A 171 -2.59 8.65 -3.58
N MET A 172 -2.04 9.70 -3.01
CA MET A 172 -2.31 11.08 -3.39
C MET A 172 -1.05 11.81 -3.84
N ILE A 173 -1.24 12.77 -4.72
CA ILE A 173 -0.27 13.82 -5.01
C ILE A 173 -0.74 15.06 -4.25
N LEU A 174 0.15 15.62 -3.42
CA LEU A 174 -0.12 16.80 -2.61
C LEU A 174 0.88 17.91 -2.96
N SER A 175 0.39 19.13 -3.09
CA SER A 175 1.27 20.31 -3.22
C SER A 175 1.88 20.68 -1.87
N HIS A 176 2.90 21.53 -1.87
CA HIS A 176 3.45 22.10 -0.63
C HIS A 176 2.38 22.86 0.16
N GLU A 177 1.50 23.60 -0.53
CA GLU A 177 0.42 24.35 0.11
C GLU A 177 -0.54 23.42 0.88
N ALA A 178 -0.89 22.25 0.28
CA ALA A 178 -1.73 21.27 0.96
C ALA A 178 -1.06 20.65 2.19
N LEU A 179 0.27 20.42 2.14
CA LEU A 179 1.05 19.84 3.25
C LEU A 179 1.30 20.86 4.38
N ASP A 180 1.35 22.14 4.06
CA ASP A 180 1.55 23.23 5.03
C ASP A 180 0.28 23.51 5.86
N ASP A 181 -0.90 23.12 5.38
CA ASP A 181 -2.14 23.21 6.15
C ASP A 181 -2.20 22.13 7.23
N LYS A 182 -1.89 22.51 8.47
CA LYS A 182 -1.85 21.59 9.64
C LYS A 182 -3.22 21.06 10.05
N GLU A 183 -4.29 21.72 9.63
CA GLU A 183 -5.66 21.30 9.93
C GLU A 183 -6.28 20.46 8.81
N ALA A 184 -5.65 20.43 7.63
CA ALA A 184 -6.14 19.63 6.51
C ALA A 184 -6.16 18.12 6.81
N TYR A 185 -7.23 17.47 6.36
CA TYR A 185 -7.43 16.03 6.54
C TYR A 185 -8.15 15.40 5.35
N ILE A 186 -8.03 14.09 5.22
CA ILE A 186 -8.93 13.28 4.39
C ILE A 186 -10.11 12.85 5.26
N TYR A 187 -11.30 13.07 4.77
CA TYR A 187 -12.55 12.64 5.38
C TYR A 187 -13.07 11.42 4.61
N PHE A 188 -13.17 10.30 5.30
CA PHE A 188 -13.73 9.06 4.78
C PHE A 188 -15.15 8.91 5.29
N THR A 189 -16.10 8.78 4.36
CA THR A 189 -17.51 8.61 4.68
C THR A 189 -18.15 7.51 3.86
N SER A 190 -19.16 6.84 4.40
CA SER A 190 -20.09 5.98 3.66
C SER A 190 -21.50 6.16 4.19
N GLU A 191 -22.51 5.77 3.40
CA GLU A 191 -23.92 5.74 3.84
C GLU A 191 -24.13 4.73 4.98
N GLN A 192 -23.27 3.73 5.10
CA GLN A 192 -23.30 2.66 6.10
C GLN A 192 -22.53 3.00 7.39
N GLY A 193 -22.15 4.28 7.58
CA GLY A 193 -21.63 4.82 8.83
C GLY A 193 -20.12 4.82 9.00
N ILE A 194 -19.33 4.75 7.92
CA ILE A 194 -17.93 5.16 7.99
C ILE A 194 -17.89 6.68 8.18
N ASP A 195 -17.16 7.13 9.20
CA ASP A 195 -16.98 8.55 9.56
C ASP A 195 -15.58 8.70 10.19
N GLU A 196 -14.54 8.74 9.34
CA GLU A 196 -13.15 8.75 9.77
C GLU A 196 -12.37 9.92 9.16
N LYS A 197 -11.51 10.56 9.97
CA LYS A 197 -10.67 11.68 9.57
C LYS A 197 -9.21 11.37 9.80
N ILE A 198 -8.41 11.49 8.75
CA ILE A 198 -6.95 11.31 8.81
C ILE A 198 -6.27 12.61 8.38
N LYS A 199 -5.52 13.25 9.26
CA LYS A 199 -4.77 14.47 8.93
C LYS A 199 -3.80 14.21 7.78
N LEU A 200 -3.63 15.17 6.86
CA LEU A 200 -2.68 15.05 5.74
C LEU A 200 -1.24 14.85 6.23
N SER A 201 -0.89 15.42 7.38
CA SER A 201 0.40 15.23 8.04
C SER A 201 0.70 13.81 8.52
N LYS A 202 -0.30 12.90 8.50
CA LYS A 202 -0.17 11.46 8.84
C LYS A 202 0.05 10.57 7.63
N GLY A 203 0.04 11.12 6.42
CA GLY A 203 0.34 10.38 5.20
C GLY A 203 1.78 9.88 5.19
N SER A 204 1.98 8.64 4.75
CA SER A 204 3.32 8.07 4.54
C SER A 204 3.76 8.33 3.11
N GLU A 205 4.93 8.92 2.92
CA GLU A 205 5.48 9.13 1.57
C GLU A 205 5.97 7.80 0.98
N VAL A 206 5.48 7.47 -0.21
CA VAL A 206 5.82 6.28 -0.98
C VAL A 206 5.95 6.66 -2.45
N ASP A 207 7.15 6.52 -3.03
CA ASP A 207 7.43 6.82 -4.44
C ASP A 207 6.92 8.20 -4.91
N GLY A 208 7.14 9.24 -4.10
CA GLY A 208 6.70 10.61 -4.40
C GLY A 208 5.20 10.85 -4.30
N LYS A 209 4.47 9.95 -3.66
CA LYS A 209 3.04 10.05 -3.34
C LYS A 209 2.83 9.89 -1.84
N TYR A 210 1.73 10.40 -1.35
CA TYR A 210 1.32 10.23 0.05
C TYR A 210 0.28 9.12 0.15
N LYS A 211 0.59 8.11 0.97
CA LYS A 211 -0.32 6.99 1.25
C LYS A 211 -1.11 7.24 2.52
N PHE A 212 -2.43 7.08 2.42
CA PHE A 212 -3.38 7.09 3.53
C PHE A 212 -4.12 5.77 3.56
N SER A 213 -4.26 5.18 4.74
CA SER A 213 -4.83 3.84 4.90
C SER A 213 -6.07 3.89 5.78
N LEU A 214 -7.15 3.32 5.28
CA LEU A 214 -8.40 3.12 6.02
C LEU A 214 -8.59 1.63 6.25
N LYS A 215 -8.69 1.22 7.51
CA LYS A 215 -8.93 -0.18 7.88
C LYS A 215 -10.44 -0.42 7.98
N LEU A 216 -10.91 -1.49 7.32
CA LEU A 216 -12.33 -1.80 7.21
C LEU A 216 -12.69 -3.05 8.01
N ARG A 217 -13.93 -3.09 8.50
CA ARG A 217 -14.53 -4.31 8.99
C ARG A 217 -14.93 -5.21 7.81
N PRO A 218 -15.01 -6.54 8.02
CA PRO A 218 -15.42 -7.46 6.97
C PRO A 218 -16.79 -7.12 6.34
N ASP A 219 -17.72 -6.60 7.14
CA ASP A 219 -19.08 -6.22 6.70
C ASP A 219 -19.15 -4.89 5.92
N GLN A 220 -18.00 -4.26 5.66
CA GLN A 220 -17.88 -2.98 4.92
C GLN A 220 -17.24 -3.14 3.53
N MET A 221 -17.00 -4.36 3.05
CA MET A 221 -16.26 -4.58 1.79
C MET A 221 -17.02 -4.12 0.54
N SER A 222 -18.32 -4.02 0.59
CA SER A 222 -19.14 -3.48 -0.50
C SER A 222 -19.56 -2.03 -0.31
N ASP A 223 -19.25 -1.43 0.85
CA ASP A 223 -19.59 -0.04 1.12
C ASP A 223 -18.87 0.89 0.14
N GLU A 224 -19.60 1.79 -0.46
CA GLU A 224 -19.02 2.87 -1.27
C GLU A 224 -18.43 3.93 -0.36
N ILE A 225 -17.10 3.98 -0.30
CA ILE A 225 -16.37 4.88 0.58
C ILE A 225 -15.94 6.09 -0.21
N THR A 226 -16.44 7.25 0.17
CA THR A 226 -15.98 8.53 -0.34
C THR A 226 -14.84 9.04 0.52
N ALA A 227 -13.67 9.20 -0.10
CA ALA A 227 -12.51 9.88 0.46
C ALA A 227 -12.44 11.29 -0.12
N LYS A 228 -12.46 12.33 0.71
CA LYS A 228 -12.41 13.74 0.29
C LYS A 228 -11.41 14.51 1.13
N VAL A 229 -10.62 15.37 0.50
CA VAL A 229 -9.74 16.31 1.23
C VAL A 229 -10.60 17.47 1.76
N VAL A 230 -10.35 17.89 3.00
CA VAL A 230 -10.93 19.06 3.62
C VAL A 230 -9.81 19.88 4.25
N TYR A 231 -9.73 21.16 3.91
CA TYR A 231 -8.75 22.10 4.41
C TYR A 231 -9.18 22.77 5.71
N GLY A 232 -8.25 23.42 6.39
CA GLY A 232 -8.50 24.11 7.65
C GLY A 232 -9.48 25.27 7.55
N ASP A 233 -9.63 25.88 6.37
CA ASP A 233 -10.63 26.90 6.06
C ASP A 233 -12.01 26.31 5.68
N THR A 234 -12.17 25.00 5.82
CA THR A 234 -13.36 24.21 5.44
C THR A 234 -13.63 24.09 3.94
N THR A 235 -12.71 24.56 3.09
CA THR A 235 -12.81 24.29 1.64
C THR A 235 -12.55 22.83 1.33
N GLU A 236 -13.24 22.32 0.32
CA GLU A 236 -13.13 20.95 -0.11
C GLU A 236 -12.12 20.83 -1.25
N GLY A 237 -11.21 19.85 -1.16
CA GLY A 237 -10.29 19.47 -2.21
C GLY A 237 -10.86 18.36 -3.10
N SER A 238 -9.95 17.57 -3.68
CA SER A 238 -10.32 16.43 -4.51
C SER A 238 -11.00 15.33 -3.68
N GLY A 239 -11.83 14.53 -4.36
CA GLY A 239 -12.48 13.38 -3.77
C GLY A 239 -12.52 12.20 -4.74
N ILE A 240 -12.66 10.99 -4.17
CA ILE A 240 -12.85 9.75 -4.90
C ILE A 240 -13.78 8.84 -4.12
N THR A 241 -14.66 8.13 -4.81
CA THR A 241 -15.50 7.07 -4.22
C THR A 241 -15.03 5.72 -4.72
N TYR A 242 -14.84 4.77 -3.80
CA TYR A 242 -14.34 3.43 -4.11
C TYR A 242 -14.78 2.40 -3.08
N SER A 243 -14.83 1.12 -3.47
CA SER A 243 -15.09 0.01 -2.55
C SER A 243 -14.08 -1.12 -2.74
N VAL A 244 -13.97 -2.00 -1.72
CA VAL A 244 -13.15 -3.22 -1.81
C VAL A 244 -13.66 -4.13 -2.92
N LYS A 245 -14.98 -4.26 -3.05
CA LYS A 245 -15.63 -5.04 -4.12
C LYS A 245 -15.20 -4.57 -5.51
N GLN A 246 -15.27 -3.26 -5.79
CA GLN A 246 -14.84 -2.69 -7.08
C GLN A 246 -13.36 -2.93 -7.38
N TYR A 247 -12.51 -2.88 -6.35
CA TYR A 247 -11.08 -3.21 -6.53
C TYR A 247 -10.89 -4.67 -6.91
N ALA A 248 -11.52 -5.59 -6.19
CA ALA A 248 -11.37 -7.02 -6.38
C ALA A 248 -11.84 -7.51 -7.78
N GLU A 249 -12.80 -6.81 -8.40
CA GLU A 249 -13.26 -7.11 -9.77
C GLU A 249 -12.15 -6.93 -10.83
N ASN A 250 -11.13 -6.12 -10.55
CA ASN A 250 -10.05 -5.77 -11.48
C ASN A 250 -8.73 -6.53 -11.20
N LEU A 251 -8.73 -7.51 -10.28
CA LEU A 251 -7.54 -8.28 -9.93
C LEU A 251 -7.15 -9.32 -10.98
N SER A 252 -5.87 -9.70 -10.99
CA SER A 252 -5.36 -10.79 -11.81
C SER A 252 -5.88 -12.15 -11.33
N GLN A 253 -5.84 -13.17 -12.20
CA GLN A 253 -6.36 -14.52 -11.89
C GLN A 253 -5.75 -15.12 -10.61
N ASN A 254 -4.47 -14.88 -10.34
CA ASN A 254 -3.80 -15.46 -9.16
C ASN A 254 -4.23 -14.79 -7.84
N GLU A 255 -4.55 -13.50 -7.89
CA GLU A 255 -5.02 -12.73 -6.73
C GLU A 255 -6.53 -12.95 -6.50
N LYS A 256 -7.24 -13.39 -7.54
CA LYS A 256 -8.70 -13.51 -7.53
C LYS A 256 -9.20 -14.56 -6.54
N VAL A 257 -8.49 -15.68 -6.38
CA VAL A 257 -8.89 -16.75 -5.44
C VAL A 257 -8.94 -16.23 -4.00
N LEU A 258 -7.92 -15.49 -3.59
CA LEU A 258 -7.88 -14.86 -2.27
C LEU A 258 -8.96 -13.77 -2.13
N ALA A 259 -9.11 -12.93 -3.15
CA ALA A 259 -10.10 -11.87 -3.17
C ALA A 259 -11.55 -12.41 -3.14
N ASP A 260 -11.84 -13.46 -3.88
CA ASP A 260 -13.16 -14.11 -3.89
C ASP A 260 -13.50 -14.72 -2.51
N ALA A 261 -12.54 -15.40 -1.88
CA ALA A 261 -12.71 -15.92 -0.51
C ALA A 261 -12.90 -14.79 0.52
N MET A 262 -12.15 -13.71 0.39
CA MET A 262 -12.29 -12.50 1.22
C MET A 262 -13.67 -11.86 1.04
N LEU A 263 -14.13 -11.66 -0.20
CA LEU A 263 -15.44 -11.06 -0.48
C LEU A 263 -16.59 -11.96 -0.01
N LYS A 264 -16.44 -13.29 -0.12
CA LYS A 264 -17.38 -14.25 0.43
C LYS A 264 -17.48 -14.13 1.95
N PHE A 265 -16.34 -14.04 2.64
CA PHE A 265 -16.30 -13.78 4.08
C PHE A 265 -16.98 -12.45 4.42
N GLY A 266 -16.74 -11.39 3.63
CA GLY A 266 -17.41 -10.09 3.76
C GLY A 266 -18.93 -10.17 3.64
N ALA A 267 -19.42 -10.89 2.63
CA ALA A 267 -20.86 -11.08 2.40
C ALA A 267 -21.56 -11.80 3.56
N PHE A 268 -20.94 -12.84 4.13
CA PHE A 268 -21.47 -13.48 5.34
C PHE A 268 -21.33 -12.63 6.59
N ALA A 269 -20.29 -11.78 6.69
CA ALA A 269 -20.20 -10.78 7.76
C ALA A 269 -21.34 -9.77 7.68
N GLN A 270 -21.69 -9.30 6.47
CA GLN A 270 -22.86 -8.43 6.24
C GLN A 270 -24.18 -9.11 6.68
N LYS A 271 -24.41 -10.37 6.28
CA LYS A 271 -25.59 -11.12 6.71
C LYS A 271 -25.65 -11.30 8.23
N TYR A 272 -24.50 -11.49 8.88
CA TYR A 272 -24.41 -11.67 10.33
C TYR A 272 -24.68 -10.37 11.11
N THR A 273 -24.15 -9.25 10.62
CA THR A 273 -24.30 -7.93 11.30
C THR A 273 -25.55 -7.19 10.86
N GLY A 274 -26.12 -7.52 9.71
CA GLY A 274 -27.22 -6.78 9.08
C GLY A 274 -26.77 -5.53 8.33
N ASN A 275 -25.45 -5.33 8.13
CA ASN A 275 -24.92 -4.16 7.44
C ASN A 275 -24.97 -4.34 5.92
N ASN A 276 -25.50 -3.36 5.19
CA ASN A 276 -25.51 -3.27 3.72
C ASN A 276 -25.96 -4.58 3.00
N ILE A 277 -26.98 -5.24 3.54
CA ILE A 277 -27.44 -6.56 3.06
C ILE A 277 -28.03 -6.53 1.65
N ASP A 278 -28.46 -5.38 1.16
CA ASP A 278 -28.98 -5.19 -0.19
C ASP A 278 -27.85 -5.10 -1.24
N ASN A 279 -26.61 -4.93 -0.82
CA ASN A 279 -25.41 -4.89 -1.68
C ASN A 279 -24.31 -5.77 -1.09
N LEU A 280 -24.48 -7.07 -1.12
CA LEU A 280 -23.47 -7.99 -0.60
C LEU A 280 -22.13 -7.90 -1.36
N ALA A 281 -21.05 -8.13 -0.65
CA ALA A 281 -19.70 -8.14 -1.22
C ALA A 281 -19.50 -9.25 -2.28
N ALA A 282 -20.23 -10.37 -2.14
CA ALA A 282 -20.31 -11.44 -3.11
C ALA A 282 -21.69 -12.08 -3.10
N ASP A 283 -22.08 -12.74 -4.21
CA ASP A 283 -23.23 -13.62 -4.23
C ASP A 283 -22.92 -14.89 -3.43
N VAL A 284 -23.72 -15.15 -2.39
CA VAL A 284 -23.46 -16.26 -1.48
C VAL A 284 -24.73 -17.05 -1.19
N THR A 285 -24.56 -18.37 -1.11
CA THR A 285 -25.56 -19.32 -0.60
C THR A 285 -25.05 -19.94 0.69
N ASP A 286 -25.99 -20.29 1.58
CA ASP A 286 -25.65 -20.89 2.86
C ASP A 286 -24.89 -22.20 2.66
N TYR A 287 -23.97 -22.50 3.57
CA TYR A 287 -23.21 -23.74 3.56
C TYR A 287 -24.12 -24.91 3.91
N THR A 288 -24.02 -25.98 3.12
CA THR A 288 -24.73 -27.25 3.37
C THR A 288 -23.95 -28.20 4.28
N GLU A 289 -22.63 -28.01 4.35
CA GLU A 289 -21.72 -28.78 5.18
C GLU A 289 -20.76 -27.82 5.90
N ASN A 290 -20.43 -28.14 7.15
CA ASN A 290 -19.48 -27.37 7.92
C ASN A 290 -18.05 -27.78 7.63
N ALA A 291 -17.14 -26.83 7.69
CA ALA A 291 -15.70 -27.09 7.65
C ALA A 291 -15.29 -27.98 8.83
N ILE A 292 -14.39 -28.91 8.56
CA ILE A 292 -13.84 -29.81 9.59
C ILE A 292 -12.53 -29.19 10.12
N ILE A 293 -12.53 -28.79 11.37
CA ILE A 293 -11.35 -28.28 12.08
C ILE A 293 -10.81 -29.38 13.00
N GLY A 294 -9.52 -29.70 12.86
CA GLY A 294 -8.87 -30.78 13.59
C GLY A 294 -8.87 -30.60 15.11
N ASP A 295 -8.73 -31.71 15.84
CA ASP A 295 -8.73 -31.68 17.32
C ASP A 295 -7.47 -31.03 17.90
N GLU A 296 -6.41 -30.88 17.13
CA GLU A 296 -5.20 -30.14 17.50
C GLU A 296 -5.48 -28.68 17.82
N TYR A 297 -6.56 -28.09 17.31
CA TYR A 297 -6.98 -26.71 17.59
C TYR A 297 -7.92 -26.58 18.79
N LYS A 298 -8.25 -27.69 19.46
CA LYS A 298 -9.05 -27.66 20.67
C LYS A 298 -8.27 -26.93 21.77
N HIS A 299 -8.94 -25.97 22.41
CA HIS A 299 -8.32 -25.27 23.53
C HIS A 299 -7.91 -26.20 24.67
N SER A 300 -6.84 -25.88 25.34
CA SER A 300 -6.36 -26.63 26.52
C SER A 300 -5.80 -25.70 27.58
N PHE A 301 -5.70 -26.26 28.81
CA PHE A 301 -5.13 -25.57 29.97
C PHE A 301 -3.92 -26.31 30.47
N GLU A 302 -2.91 -25.57 30.91
CA GLU A 302 -1.73 -26.06 31.60
C GLU A 302 -1.49 -25.24 32.84
N GLY A 303 -0.98 -25.90 33.93
CA GLY A 303 -0.68 -25.25 35.19
C GLY A 303 -1.93 -24.91 36.02
N GLU A 304 -1.67 -24.43 37.25
CA GLU A 304 -2.70 -24.03 38.19
C GLU A 304 -2.31 -22.70 38.86
N ILE A 305 -3.33 -21.87 39.14
CA ILE A 305 -3.18 -20.58 39.79
C ILE A 305 -4.40 -20.31 40.65
N ASP A 306 -4.17 -19.83 41.87
CA ASP A 306 -5.22 -19.44 42.78
C ASP A 306 -5.57 -17.95 42.65
N GLY A 307 -6.77 -17.59 43.08
CA GLY A 307 -7.23 -16.20 43.12
C GLY A 307 -7.71 -15.62 41.80
N ILE A 308 -7.53 -16.34 40.68
CA ILE A 308 -8.00 -15.90 39.35
C ILE A 308 -8.48 -17.10 38.53
N LYS A 309 -9.57 -16.91 37.79
CA LYS A 309 -10.19 -17.95 36.95
C LYS A 309 -10.28 -17.48 35.51
N VAL A 310 -9.85 -18.32 34.56
CA VAL A 310 -10.17 -18.12 33.11
C VAL A 310 -11.65 -18.47 32.94
N LYS A 311 -12.44 -17.48 32.48
CA LYS A 311 -13.89 -17.61 32.23
C LYS A 311 -14.25 -17.95 30.81
N GLY A 312 -13.27 -17.91 29.94
CA GLY A 312 -13.42 -18.24 28.53
C GLY A 312 -12.61 -17.31 27.60
N ALA A 313 -12.58 -17.71 26.36
CA ALA A 313 -12.01 -16.90 25.29
C ALA A 313 -13.01 -16.78 24.14
N THR A 314 -12.93 -15.70 23.39
CA THR A 314 -13.81 -15.44 22.25
C THR A 314 -13.06 -14.74 21.13
N LEU A 315 -13.56 -14.88 19.91
CA LEU A 315 -13.08 -14.17 18.74
C LEU A 315 -13.95 -12.93 18.52
N LEU A 316 -13.30 -11.79 18.36
CA LEU A 316 -13.93 -10.55 17.94
C LEU A 316 -13.58 -10.32 16.46
N ILE A 317 -14.62 -10.31 15.62
CA ILE A 317 -14.51 -10.09 14.18
C ILE A 317 -14.86 -8.63 13.91
N GLY A 318 -13.84 -7.81 13.67
CA GLY A 318 -13.97 -6.38 13.42
C GLY A 318 -12.95 -5.93 12.40
N ALA A 319 -12.61 -4.64 12.37
CA ALA A 319 -11.50 -4.14 11.56
C ALA A 319 -10.17 -4.85 11.89
N ASN A 320 -10.07 -5.35 13.13
CA ASN A 320 -9.00 -6.25 13.59
C ASN A 320 -9.62 -7.53 14.10
N THR A 321 -9.21 -8.68 13.56
CA THR A 321 -9.49 -9.97 14.17
C THR A 321 -8.71 -10.07 15.48
N THR A 322 -9.43 -10.35 16.57
CA THR A 322 -8.87 -10.26 17.93
C THR A 322 -9.34 -11.43 18.79
N ILE A 323 -8.44 -12.14 19.43
CA ILE A 323 -8.77 -13.05 20.52
C ILE A 323 -8.85 -12.26 21.82
N ARG A 324 -9.98 -12.40 22.50
CA ARG A 324 -10.20 -11.81 23.82
C ARG A 324 -10.34 -12.91 24.85
N VAL A 325 -9.45 -12.95 25.84
CA VAL A 325 -9.54 -13.87 26.99
C VAL A 325 -10.11 -13.13 28.18
N LYS A 326 -11.11 -13.74 28.83
CA LYS A 326 -11.81 -13.21 29.98
C LYS A 326 -11.36 -13.91 31.25
N TYR A 327 -10.98 -13.13 32.26
CA TYR A 327 -10.60 -13.59 33.58
C TYR A 327 -11.52 -13.00 34.65
N GLN A 328 -11.69 -13.72 35.74
CA GLN A 328 -12.39 -13.26 36.94
C GLN A 328 -11.46 -13.45 38.15
N LEU A 329 -11.22 -12.36 38.86
CA LEU A 329 -10.51 -12.41 40.14
C LEU A 329 -11.47 -12.92 41.25
N ASP A 330 -10.93 -13.66 42.18
CA ASP A 330 -11.68 -14.03 43.40
C ASP A 330 -11.77 -12.81 44.34
N GLU A 331 -12.66 -12.86 45.31
CA GLU A 331 -12.90 -11.75 46.25
C GLU A 331 -11.63 -11.44 47.08
N GLY A 332 -11.26 -10.17 47.12
CA GLY A 332 -10.06 -9.67 47.79
C GLY A 332 -8.77 -9.69 46.97
N GLU A 333 -8.77 -10.24 45.77
CA GLU A 333 -7.62 -10.29 44.91
C GLU A 333 -7.44 -8.97 44.15
N ASN A 334 -6.16 -8.57 43.94
CA ASN A 334 -5.81 -7.37 43.18
C ASN A 334 -5.12 -7.75 41.87
N ILE A 335 -5.55 -7.14 40.74
CA ILE A 335 -5.02 -7.44 39.40
C ILE A 335 -3.53 -7.09 39.28
N GLU A 336 -3.06 -6.09 40.01
CA GLU A 336 -1.65 -5.68 40.04
C GLU A 336 -0.71 -6.78 40.56
N ASP A 337 -1.26 -7.79 41.27
CA ASP A 337 -0.49 -8.95 41.73
C ASP A 337 -0.27 -10.01 40.65
N TYR A 338 -0.90 -9.82 39.47
CA TYR A 338 -0.86 -10.75 38.35
C TYR A 338 -0.15 -10.16 37.13
N THR A 339 0.62 -10.99 36.44
CA THR A 339 1.24 -10.67 35.17
C THR A 339 0.55 -11.48 34.06
N PHE A 340 0.19 -10.82 32.97
CA PHE A 340 -0.41 -11.46 31.80
C PHE A 340 0.55 -11.43 30.64
N LYS A 341 0.66 -12.56 29.91
CA LYS A 341 1.50 -12.70 28.73
C LYS A 341 0.74 -13.43 27.62
N CYS A 342 1.08 -13.11 26.37
CA CYS A 342 0.75 -13.95 25.22
C CYS A 342 2.05 -14.31 24.50
N ASP A 343 2.31 -15.63 24.33
CA ASP A 343 3.54 -16.15 23.74
C ASP A 343 4.82 -15.57 24.39
N GLY A 344 4.78 -15.39 25.71
CA GLY A 344 5.88 -14.82 26.49
C GLY A 344 5.96 -13.29 26.49
N ILE A 345 5.18 -12.59 25.66
CA ILE A 345 5.15 -11.11 25.59
C ILE A 345 4.11 -10.59 26.59
N ALA A 346 4.48 -9.60 27.40
CA ALA A 346 3.56 -8.97 28.35
C ALA A 346 2.38 -8.29 27.66
N ILE A 347 1.17 -8.49 28.19
CA ILE A 347 -0.06 -7.85 27.74
C ILE A 347 -0.73 -7.17 28.94
N GLU A 348 -1.09 -5.90 28.78
CA GLU A 348 -1.83 -5.17 29.81
C GLU A 348 -3.30 -5.59 29.84
N PRO A 349 -3.83 -6.00 31.00
CA PRO A 349 -5.24 -6.35 31.13
C PRO A 349 -6.12 -5.10 31.20
N VAL A 350 -7.34 -5.21 30.67
CA VAL A 350 -8.36 -4.17 30.74
C VAL A 350 -9.45 -4.58 31.73
N LYS A 351 -9.68 -3.79 32.78
CA LYS A 351 -10.78 -4.02 33.75
C LYS A 351 -12.12 -3.55 33.19
N SER A 352 -13.14 -4.38 33.27
CA SER A 352 -14.51 -4.01 32.91
C SER A 352 -15.53 -4.94 33.58
N GLY A 353 -16.54 -4.37 34.28
CA GLY A 353 -17.69 -5.10 34.81
C GLY A 353 -17.35 -6.25 35.76
N GLY A 354 -16.36 -6.10 36.65
CA GLY A 354 -15.93 -7.14 37.61
C GLY A 354 -15.07 -8.25 36.99
N TYR A 355 -14.66 -8.07 35.76
CA TYR A 355 -13.76 -8.97 35.02
C TYR A 355 -12.51 -8.23 34.55
N CYS A 356 -11.49 -8.99 34.18
CA CYS A 356 -10.38 -8.46 33.39
C CYS A 356 -10.26 -9.21 32.05
N TYR A 357 -9.76 -8.50 31.06
CA TYR A 357 -9.66 -8.99 29.69
C TYR A 357 -8.26 -8.75 29.16
N VAL A 358 -7.70 -9.72 28.44
CA VAL A 358 -6.52 -9.52 27.60
C VAL A 358 -6.90 -9.70 26.15
N TYR A 359 -6.20 -8.97 25.25
CA TYR A 359 -6.53 -8.90 23.84
C TYR A 359 -5.28 -9.19 23.01
N LEU A 360 -5.32 -10.23 22.18
CA LEU A 360 -4.38 -10.43 21.09
C LEU A 360 -5.03 -9.89 19.82
N LYS A 361 -4.53 -8.77 19.34
CA LYS A 361 -5.09 -8.02 18.19
C LYS A 361 -4.32 -8.31 16.91
N ASN A 362 -4.91 -7.96 15.77
CA ASN A 362 -4.30 -7.99 14.43
C ASN A 362 -3.89 -9.42 14.01
N ILE A 363 -4.74 -10.40 14.27
CA ILE A 363 -4.52 -11.76 13.76
C ILE A 363 -4.80 -11.75 12.26
N CYS A 364 -3.78 -12.06 11.46
CA CYS A 364 -3.87 -12.10 10.02
C CYS A 364 -4.69 -13.30 9.54
N PRO A 365 -5.33 -13.23 8.37
CA PRO A 365 -6.13 -14.33 7.84
C PRO A 365 -5.37 -15.67 7.74
N GLN A 366 -4.09 -15.65 7.34
CA GLN A 366 -3.26 -16.87 7.28
C GLN A 366 -2.90 -17.45 8.66
N ASP A 367 -2.98 -16.65 9.73
CA ASP A 367 -2.54 -17.03 11.08
C ASP A 367 -3.70 -17.39 12.02
N LEU A 368 -4.93 -17.53 11.50
CA LEU A 368 -6.12 -17.84 12.30
C LEU A 368 -6.03 -19.18 13.03
N ASP A 369 -5.25 -20.11 12.51
CA ASP A 369 -4.99 -21.43 13.13
C ASP A 369 -3.79 -21.43 14.07
N THR A 370 -3.01 -20.35 14.18
CA THR A 370 -1.87 -20.28 15.08
C THR A 370 -2.33 -20.37 16.54
N MET A 371 -1.83 -21.40 17.25
CA MET A 371 -2.10 -21.59 18.67
C MET A 371 -1.24 -20.66 19.52
N HIS A 372 -1.88 -19.83 20.33
CA HIS A 372 -1.27 -18.85 21.23
C HIS A 372 -1.37 -19.30 22.69
N ASN A 373 -0.34 -18.98 23.48
CA ASN A 373 -0.26 -19.29 24.90
C ASN A 373 -0.60 -18.02 25.70
N PHE A 374 -1.80 -17.96 26.28
CA PHE A 374 -2.21 -16.90 27.20
C PHE A 374 -1.89 -17.32 28.63
N THR A 375 -0.82 -16.81 29.19
CA THR A 375 -0.32 -17.15 30.51
C THR A 375 -0.64 -16.04 31.49
N VAL A 376 -1.21 -16.40 32.63
CA VAL A 376 -1.35 -15.54 33.82
C VAL A 376 -0.50 -16.11 34.95
N THR A 377 0.29 -15.25 35.64
CA THR A 377 1.28 -15.62 36.64
C THR A 377 1.06 -14.80 37.92
N LYS A 378 1.18 -15.43 39.10
CA LYS A 378 1.23 -14.77 40.38
C LYS A 378 2.32 -15.45 41.24
N GLY A 379 3.40 -14.72 41.56
CA GLY A 379 4.56 -15.30 42.21
C GLY A 379 5.18 -16.44 41.42
N GLU A 380 5.23 -17.66 41.98
CA GLU A 380 5.78 -18.85 41.30
C GLU A 380 4.71 -19.70 40.60
N THR A 381 3.43 -19.35 40.72
CA THR A 381 2.32 -20.10 40.12
C THR A 381 1.87 -19.48 38.81
N GLU A 382 1.50 -20.32 37.84
CA GLU A 382 1.01 -19.86 36.56
C GLU A 382 -0.06 -20.78 35.98
N LYS A 383 -0.92 -20.20 35.13
CA LYS A 383 -1.88 -20.92 34.32
C LYS A 383 -1.86 -20.42 32.90
N THR A 384 -1.75 -21.35 31.95
CA THR A 384 -1.73 -21.07 30.53
C THR A 384 -2.98 -21.63 29.85
N LEU A 385 -3.68 -20.79 29.12
CA LEU A 385 -4.69 -21.18 28.13
C LEU A 385 -4.04 -21.22 26.75
N LYS A 386 -4.07 -22.39 26.09
CA LYS A 386 -3.73 -22.51 24.66
C LYS A 386 -4.99 -22.30 23.82
N TYR A 387 -4.94 -21.33 22.92
CA TYR A 387 -6.11 -20.92 22.15
C TYR A 387 -5.73 -20.27 20.82
N SER A 388 -6.56 -20.48 19.78
CA SER A 388 -6.45 -19.84 18.46
C SER A 388 -7.81 -19.34 18.01
N ALA A 389 -7.87 -18.63 16.88
CA ALA A 389 -9.13 -18.33 16.24
C ALA A 389 -9.83 -19.64 15.81
N PHE A 390 -9.06 -20.65 15.36
CA PHE A 390 -9.61 -21.98 15.04
C PHE A 390 -10.20 -22.69 16.25
N SER A 391 -9.69 -22.44 17.48
CA SER A 391 -10.32 -22.98 18.70
C SER A 391 -11.75 -22.47 18.88
N TYR A 392 -11.98 -21.18 18.59
CA TYR A 392 -13.32 -20.58 18.60
C TYR A 392 -14.19 -21.16 17.49
N MET A 393 -13.68 -21.19 16.26
CA MET A 393 -14.38 -21.68 15.08
C MET A 393 -14.79 -23.14 15.25
N LYS A 394 -13.87 -23.99 15.73
CA LYS A 394 -14.13 -25.40 16.05
C LYS A 394 -15.26 -25.53 17.05
N ASN A 395 -15.24 -24.76 18.13
CA ASN A 395 -16.31 -24.84 19.14
C ASN A 395 -17.68 -24.49 18.56
N ILE A 396 -17.78 -23.52 17.65
CA ILE A 396 -19.04 -23.17 16.98
C ILE A 396 -19.47 -24.30 16.03
N LEU A 397 -18.58 -24.82 15.19
CA LEU A 397 -18.92 -25.81 14.16
C LEU A 397 -19.24 -27.20 14.75
N ASP A 398 -18.48 -27.63 15.78
CA ASP A 398 -18.74 -28.90 16.49
C ASP A 398 -20.06 -28.88 17.26
N ASN A 399 -20.54 -27.70 17.64
CA ASN A 399 -21.81 -27.52 18.36
C ASN A 399 -22.85 -26.77 17.52
N ALA A 400 -22.81 -26.89 16.18
CA ALA A 400 -23.64 -26.16 15.25
C ALA A 400 -25.14 -26.26 15.56
N GLU A 401 -25.60 -27.43 16.05
CA GLU A 401 -27.00 -27.63 16.48
C GLU A 401 -27.42 -26.66 17.59
N SER A 402 -26.50 -26.29 18.49
CA SER A 402 -26.76 -25.32 19.55
C SER A 402 -26.81 -23.88 19.04
N TYR A 403 -26.38 -23.65 17.81
CA TYR A 403 -26.40 -22.35 17.12
C TYR A 403 -27.36 -22.36 15.92
N ALA A 404 -28.28 -23.35 15.81
CA ALA A 404 -29.21 -23.49 14.69
C ALA A 404 -30.06 -22.22 14.44
N ASP A 405 -30.43 -21.50 15.51
CA ASP A 405 -31.13 -20.22 15.43
C ASP A 405 -30.27 -19.07 14.90
N ASN A 406 -28.97 -19.28 14.70
CA ASN A 406 -28.01 -18.29 14.19
C ASN A 406 -27.20 -18.84 13.03
N GLN A 407 -27.87 -19.26 11.96
CA GLN A 407 -27.25 -19.81 10.75
C GLN A 407 -26.22 -18.82 10.14
N ASN A 408 -26.46 -17.51 10.25
CA ASN A 408 -25.53 -16.50 9.79
C ASN A 408 -24.16 -16.57 10.50
N LEU A 409 -24.12 -16.92 11.79
CA LEU A 409 -22.86 -17.15 12.48
C LEU A 409 -22.13 -18.38 11.95
N ILE A 410 -22.85 -19.49 11.74
CA ILE A 410 -22.25 -20.73 11.19
C ILE A 410 -21.67 -20.46 9.81
N ASN A 411 -22.42 -19.78 8.95
CA ASN A 411 -21.96 -19.41 7.60
C ASN A 411 -20.73 -18.48 7.64
N LEU A 412 -20.72 -17.50 8.54
CA LEU A 412 -19.59 -16.59 8.71
C LEU A 412 -18.32 -17.34 9.13
N ILE A 413 -18.44 -18.31 10.04
CA ILE A 413 -17.31 -19.13 10.50
C ILE A 413 -16.78 -20.03 9.38
N ASN A 414 -17.65 -20.66 8.60
CA ASN A 414 -17.24 -21.44 7.42
C ASN A 414 -16.51 -20.57 6.39
N ALA A 415 -17.02 -19.39 6.09
CA ALA A 415 -16.39 -18.44 5.17
C ALA A 415 -15.03 -17.93 5.70
N MET A 416 -14.91 -17.73 7.00
CA MET A 416 -13.64 -17.35 7.65
C MET A 416 -12.59 -18.47 7.52
N TYR A 417 -13.02 -19.74 7.61
CA TYR A 417 -12.15 -20.89 7.36
C TYR A 417 -11.66 -20.89 5.91
N GLU A 418 -12.56 -20.76 4.93
CA GLU A 418 -12.17 -20.69 3.51
C GLU A 418 -11.21 -19.53 3.23
N TYR A 419 -11.43 -18.37 3.84
CA TYR A 419 -10.56 -17.23 3.70
C TYR A 419 -9.15 -17.50 4.27
N ASN A 420 -9.04 -18.18 5.43
CA ASN A 420 -7.74 -18.63 5.95
C ASN A 420 -7.03 -19.56 4.96
N GLN A 421 -7.73 -20.57 4.41
CA GLN A 421 -7.12 -21.51 3.46
C GLN A 421 -6.63 -20.79 2.19
N ALA A 422 -7.41 -19.87 1.64
CA ALA A 422 -7.02 -19.06 0.49
C ALA A 422 -5.82 -18.14 0.80
N ALA A 423 -5.78 -17.54 1.98
CA ALA A 423 -4.67 -16.68 2.41
C ALA A 423 -3.36 -17.46 2.57
N LYS A 424 -3.42 -18.68 3.11
CA LYS A 424 -2.26 -19.58 3.21
C LYS A 424 -1.75 -20.01 1.83
N ALA A 425 -2.65 -20.38 0.93
CA ALA A 425 -2.29 -20.78 -0.42
C ALA A 425 -1.67 -19.64 -1.24
N TYR A 426 -2.05 -18.40 -0.97
CA TYR A 426 -1.51 -17.22 -1.64
C TYR A 426 -0.09 -16.86 -1.18
N ASN A 427 0.21 -17.06 0.11
CA ASN A 427 1.51 -16.71 0.73
C ASN A 427 2.53 -17.87 0.74
N GLY A 428 2.13 -19.09 0.40
CA GLY A 428 2.98 -20.28 0.28
C GLY A 428 3.50 -20.46 -1.13
#